data_d6d0850edaf46478a2b9e56934b7ae01
#
_entry.id   d6d0850edaf46478a2b9e56934b7ae01
#
_cell.length_a   1.000
_cell.length_b   1.000
_cell.length_c   1.000
_cell.angle_alpha   90.00
_cell.angle_beta   90.00
_cell.angle_gamma   90.00
#
_symmetry.space_group_name_H-M   'P 1'
#
loop_
_entity.id
_entity.type
_entity.pdbx_description
1 polymer ?
#
loop_
_entity_poly.entity_id
_entity_poly.type
_entity_poly.pdbx_seq_one_letter_code
_entity_poly.pdbx_strand_id
1 'polypeptide(L)'
;RFKSLLIAGDGEKYSPEGIEEAIAELSPYIDYCVLYNNQSPYTAGLIVPNKTALTEYVKQREEEPGTVEACKLMLTKLNEELMKFRKGGMYEGMFPERWLPAVVGILPEPLTVQNGTVNSTSKVVRHKVYEVFREELDFLYTPEGKDIRNPRNTKNMKSMITWKI
;
A
#
# COMPACT_ATOMS: atom_id res chain seq x y z
N ARG A 1 -3.71 -24.78 9.43
CA ARG A 1 -3.15 -23.68 8.66
C ARG A 1 -3.03 -22.41 9.50
N PHE A 2 -1.87 -21.84 9.50
CA PHE A 2 -1.62 -20.60 10.25
C PHE A 2 -2.04 -19.39 9.43
N LYS A 3 -2.75 -18.48 10.09
CA LYS A 3 -2.99 -17.16 9.55
C LYS A 3 -1.94 -16.22 10.13
N SER A 4 -1.51 -15.25 9.34
CA SER A 4 -0.60 -14.24 9.81
C SER A 4 -1.31 -13.35 10.85
N LEU A 5 -0.56 -12.90 11.84
CA LEU A 5 -1.06 -11.96 12.84
C LEU A 5 -0.13 -10.77 12.91
N LEU A 6 -0.73 -9.59 12.95
CA LEU A 6 -0.03 -8.36 13.26
C LEU A 6 -0.23 -8.05 14.74
N ILE A 7 0.69 -7.29 15.31
CA ILE A 7 0.66 -6.97 16.74
C ILE A 7 0.71 -5.45 16.87
N ALA A 8 -0.35 -4.88 17.47
CA ALA A 8 -0.39 -3.45 17.74
C ALA A 8 0.55 -3.07 18.87
N GLY A 9 0.80 -1.77 19.05
CA GLY A 9 1.69 -1.27 20.09
C GLY A 9 1.28 -1.64 21.51
N ASP A 10 -0.01 -1.85 21.75
CA ASP A 10 -0.55 -2.28 23.04
C ASP A 10 -0.62 -3.81 23.19
N GLY A 11 -0.12 -4.56 22.21
CA GLY A 11 -0.10 -6.01 22.23
C GLY A 11 -1.33 -6.68 21.61
N GLU A 12 -2.31 -5.92 21.16
CA GLU A 12 -3.47 -6.51 20.48
C GLU A 12 -3.05 -7.17 19.17
N LYS A 13 -3.55 -8.38 18.95
CA LYS A 13 -3.27 -9.13 17.72
C LYS A 13 -4.46 -9.05 16.78
N TYR A 14 -4.19 -8.91 15.49
CA TYR A 14 -5.24 -8.85 14.47
C TYR A 14 -4.75 -9.46 13.16
N SER A 15 -5.70 -9.98 12.38
CA SER A 15 -5.42 -10.64 11.12
C SER A 15 -5.41 -9.62 9.99
N PRO A 16 -4.34 -9.54 9.19
CA PRO A 16 -4.27 -8.57 8.09
C PRO A 16 -5.01 -9.00 6.83
N GLU A 17 -5.20 -10.30 6.61
CA GLU A 17 -5.66 -10.82 5.32
C GLU A 17 -7.01 -10.23 4.87
N GLY A 18 -7.98 -10.19 5.76
CA GLY A 18 -9.31 -9.67 5.42
C GLY A 18 -9.27 -8.20 5.02
N ILE A 19 -8.44 -7.42 5.69
CA ILE A 19 -8.27 -5.98 5.41
C ILE A 19 -7.59 -5.80 4.06
N GLU A 20 -6.51 -6.53 3.83
CA GLU A 20 -5.73 -6.47 2.58
C GLU A 20 -6.59 -6.84 1.38
N GLU A 21 -7.35 -7.91 1.50
CA GLU A 21 -8.25 -8.36 0.43
C GLU A 21 -9.34 -7.33 0.13
N ALA A 22 -9.97 -6.78 1.17
CA ALA A 22 -11.01 -5.79 0.99
C ALA A 22 -10.48 -4.52 0.31
N ILE A 23 -9.30 -4.05 0.70
CA ILE A 23 -8.69 -2.86 0.10
C ILE A 23 -8.44 -3.10 -1.39
N ALA A 24 -7.87 -4.25 -1.75
CA ALA A 24 -7.56 -4.55 -3.15
C ALA A 24 -8.82 -4.81 -3.98
N GLU A 25 -9.81 -5.49 -3.42
CA GLU A 25 -11.04 -5.81 -4.16
C GLU A 25 -11.94 -4.59 -4.38
N LEU A 26 -11.98 -3.69 -3.40
CA LEU A 26 -12.89 -2.54 -3.46
C LEU A 26 -12.27 -1.31 -4.12
N SER A 27 -11.00 -1.38 -4.52
CA SER A 27 -10.35 -0.27 -5.22
C SER A 27 -9.76 -0.74 -6.55
N PRO A 28 -10.17 -0.13 -7.68
CA PRO A 28 -9.56 -0.45 -8.98
C PRO A 28 -8.13 0.09 -9.11
N TYR A 29 -7.69 0.91 -8.17
CA TYR A 29 -6.37 1.57 -8.22
C TYR A 29 -5.30 0.83 -7.41
N ILE A 30 -5.68 -0.23 -6.69
CA ILE A 30 -4.77 -0.97 -5.81
C ILE A 30 -4.80 -2.44 -6.19
N ASP A 31 -3.67 -2.99 -6.63
CA ASP A 31 -3.56 -4.41 -6.96
C ASP A 31 -3.28 -5.24 -5.72
N TYR A 32 -2.38 -4.77 -4.84
CA TYR A 32 -2.05 -5.47 -3.59
C TYR A 32 -1.85 -4.46 -2.48
N CYS A 33 -2.25 -4.85 -1.28
CA CYS A 33 -1.93 -4.14 -0.07
C CYS A 33 -1.36 -5.15 0.92
N VAL A 34 -0.16 -4.90 1.42
CA VAL A 34 0.46 -5.77 2.42
C VAL A 34 0.66 -4.95 3.69
N LEU A 35 -0.04 -5.33 4.74
CA LEU A 35 0.01 -4.62 6.02
C LEU A 35 1.14 -5.13 6.89
N TYR A 36 1.68 -4.24 7.71
CA TYR A 36 2.73 -4.57 8.66
C TYR A 36 2.47 -3.86 9.99
N ASN A 37 2.64 -4.59 11.06
CA ASN A 37 2.77 -4.03 12.41
C ASN A 37 3.42 -5.09 13.30
N ASN A 38 4.48 -4.69 14.00
CA ASN A 38 5.15 -5.54 14.97
C ASN A 38 5.40 -4.71 16.23
N GLN A 39 4.33 -4.51 17.00
CA GLN A 39 4.33 -3.72 18.24
C GLN A 39 4.68 -2.24 17.97
N SER A 40 4.38 -1.77 16.76
CA SER A 40 4.56 -0.36 16.39
C SER A 40 3.32 0.45 16.78
N PRO A 41 3.43 1.77 16.91
CA PRO A 41 2.28 2.58 17.34
C PRO A 41 1.12 2.62 16.34
N TYR A 42 1.36 2.26 15.07
CA TYR A 42 0.33 2.21 14.03
C TYR A 42 0.70 1.21 12.94
N THR A 43 -0.31 0.82 12.17
CA THR A 43 -0.14 -0.12 11.06
C THR A 43 0.42 0.60 9.84
N ALA A 44 1.36 -0.03 9.16
CA ALA A 44 1.88 0.43 7.88
C ALA A 44 1.29 -0.42 6.75
N GLY A 45 1.09 0.20 5.59
CA GLY A 45 0.64 -0.51 4.39
C GLY A 45 1.62 -0.31 3.24
N LEU A 46 1.98 -1.42 2.59
CA LEU A 46 2.77 -1.39 1.36
C LEU A 46 1.80 -1.65 0.20
N ILE A 47 1.82 -0.78 -0.80
CA ILE A 47 0.85 -0.80 -1.89
C ILE A 47 1.55 -1.11 -3.21
N VAL A 48 0.95 -2.07 -3.95
CA VAL A 48 1.23 -2.25 -5.37
C VAL A 48 0.10 -1.55 -6.11
N PRO A 49 0.35 -0.40 -6.73
CA PRO A 49 -0.71 0.32 -7.42
C PRO A 49 -1.07 -0.33 -8.73
N ASN A 50 -2.30 -0.10 -9.20
CA ASN A 50 -2.70 -0.52 -10.54
C ASN A 50 -2.26 0.54 -11.53
N LYS A 51 -1.26 0.21 -12.32
CA LYS A 51 -0.65 1.12 -13.30
C LYS A 51 -1.65 1.65 -14.32
N THR A 52 -2.43 0.75 -14.91
CA THR A 52 -3.38 1.13 -15.97
C THR A 52 -4.43 2.11 -15.46
N ALA A 53 -5.05 1.79 -14.32
CA ALA A 53 -6.11 2.61 -13.75
C ALA A 53 -5.60 3.99 -13.34
N LEU A 54 -4.43 4.05 -12.70
CA LEU A 54 -3.86 5.34 -12.26
C LEU A 54 -3.36 6.18 -13.43
N THR A 55 -2.78 5.54 -14.44
CA THR A 55 -2.35 6.24 -15.65
C THR A 55 -3.55 6.89 -16.35
N GLU A 56 -4.63 6.14 -16.49
CA GLU A 56 -5.86 6.65 -17.09
C GLU A 56 -6.46 7.78 -16.26
N TYR A 57 -6.44 7.63 -14.94
CA TYR A 57 -6.95 8.64 -14.01
C TYR A 57 -6.28 10.01 -14.22
N VAL A 58 -4.94 10.04 -14.31
CA VAL A 58 -4.23 11.31 -14.50
C VAL A 58 -4.35 11.85 -15.90
N LYS A 59 -4.44 10.98 -16.91
CA LYS A 59 -4.66 11.43 -18.31
C LYS A 59 -6.00 12.13 -18.46
N GLN A 60 -7.04 11.62 -17.81
CA GLN A 60 -8.35 12.25 -17.81
C GLN A 60 -8.34 13.64 -17.17
N ARG A 61 -7.32 13.92 -16.37
CA ARG A 61 -7.11 15.23 -15.73
C ARG A 61 -6.02 16.05 -16.40
N GLU A 62 -5.68 15.67 -17.64
CA GLU A 62 -4.74 16.39 -18.49
C GLU A 62 -3.31 16.46 -17.90
N GLU A 63 -2.92 15.43 -17.13
CA GLU A 63 -1.57 15.31 -16.59
C GLU A 63 -0.80 14.19 -17.27
N GLU A 64 0.47 14.46 -17.58
CA GLU A 64 1.37 13.44 -18.12
C GLU A 64 1.81 12.48 -17.01
N PRO A 65 1.63 11.16 -17.19
CA PRO A 65 1.88 10.19 -16.11
C PRO A 65 3.25 10.23 -15.45
N GLY A 66 4.28 10.64 -16.16
CA GLY A 66 5.65 10.64 -15.62
C GLY A 66 6.04 11.90 -14.86
N THR A 67 5.16 12.88 -14.74
CA THR A 67 5.47 14.14 -14.06
C THR A 67 5.27 14.02 -12.54
N VAL A 68 5.91 14.91 -11.79
CA VAL A 68 5.75 14.98 -10.33
C VAL A 68 4.28 15.28 -9.98
N GLU A 69 3.65 16.18 -10.71
CA GLU A 69 2.24 16.54 -10.52
C GLU A 69 1.33 15.33 -10.68
N ALA A 70 1.57 14.54 -11.73
CA ALA A 70 0.80 13.31 -11.95
C ALA A 70 1.02 12.31 -10.82
N CYS A 71 2.26 12.15 -10.35
CA CYS A 71 2.56 11.25 -9.24
C CYS A 71 1.83 11.67 -7.97
N LYS A 72 1.78 12.97 -7.68
CA LYS A 72 1.06 13.49 -6.52
C LYS A 72 -0.44 13.28 -6.63
N LEU A 73 -0.99 13.44 -7.84
CA LEU A 73 -2.40 13.14 -8.09
C LEU A 73 -2.71 11.66 -7.85
N MET A 74 -1.85 10.77 -8.33
CA MET A 74 -2.02 9.33 -8.11
C MET A 74 -1.98 9.00 -6.62
N LEU A 75 -1.04 9.58 -5.88
CA LEU A 75 -0.92 9.36 -4.43
C LEU A 75 -2.13 9.90 -3.68
N THR A 76 -2.63 11.07 -4.08
CA THR A 76 -3.84 11.63 -3.49
C THR A 76 -5.03 10.72 -3.74
N LYS A 77 -5.13 10.16 -4.95
CA LYS A 77 -6.21 9.21 -5.29
C LYS A 77 -6.12 7.94 -4.45
N LEU A 78 -4.94 7.39 -4.27
CA LEU A 78 -4.76 6.23 -3.40
C LEU A 78 -5.16 6.53 -1.96
N ASN A 79 -4.82 7.71 -1.47
CA ASN A 79 -5.23 8.12 -0.13
C ASN A 79 -6.75 8.19 -0.01
N GLU A 80 -7.44 8.74 -1.02
CA GLU A 80 -8.90 8.78 -1.05
C GLU A 80 -9.50 7.37 -0.97
N GLU A 81 -8.91 6.42 -1.70
CA GLU A 81 -9.39 5.03 -1.69
C GLU A 81 -9.26 4.40 -0.30
N LEU A 82 -8.15 4.65 0.38
CA LEU A 82 -7.91 4.13 1.71
C LEU A 82 -8.80 4.80 2.75
N MET A 83 -9.08 6.09 2.60
CA MET A 83 -9.94 6.83 3.52
C MET A 83 -11.41 6.39 3.46
N LYS A 84 -11.81 5.65 2.42
CA LYS A 84 -13.16 5.09 2.34
C LYS A 84 -13.48 4.15 3.49
N PHE A 85 -12.47 3.54 4.10
CA PHE A 85 -12.64 2.61 5.22
C PHE A 85 -12.68 3.31 6.58
N ARG A 86 -12.38 4.59 6.62
CA ARG A 86 -12.34 5.37 7.85
C ARG A 86 -13.66 6.10 8.10
N LYS A 87 -13.78 6.71 9.27
CA LYS A 87 -14.97 7.44 9.66
C LYS A 87 -15.35 8.49 8.60
N GLY A 88 -16.60 8.47 8.20
CA GLY A 88 -17.12 9.33 7.13
C GLY A 88 -16.98 8.74 5.74
N GLY A 89 -16.27 7.64 5.58
CA GLY A 89 -16.09 6.98 4.30
C GLY A 89 -17.15 5.95 3.99
N MET A 90 -17.23 5.55 2.74
CA MET A 90 -18.27 4.65 2.23
C MET A 90 -18.22 3.25 2.88
N TYR A 91 -17.06 2.81 3.36
CA TYR A 91 -16.88 1.52 4.01
C TYR A 91 -16.59 1.66 5.51
N GLU A 92 -17.01 2.77 6.10
CA GLU A 92 -16.82 3.03 7.52
C GLU A 92 -17.33 1.85 8.37
N GLY A 93 -16.54 1.46 9.37
CA GLY A 93 -16.92 0.40 10.31
C GLY A 93 -16.68 -1.03 9.81
N MET A 94 -16.24 -1.21 8.57
CA MET A 94 -15.91 -2.55 8.06
C MET A 94 -14.80 -3.20 8.89
N PHE A 95 -13.82 -2.40 9.33
CA PHE A 95 -12.73 -2.84 10.19
C PHE A 95 -12.48 -1.80 11.29
N PRO A 96 -11.96 -2.20 12.46
CA PRO A 96 -11.52 -1.23 13.47
C PRO A 96 -10.48 -0.26 12.87
N GLU A 97 -10.64 1.03 13.13
CA GLU A 97 -9.77 2.04 12.51
C GLU A 97 -8.29 1.85 12.83
N ARG A 98 -7.96 1.39 14.04
CA ARG A 98 -6.57 1.19 14.44
C ARG A 98 -5.88 0.03 13.71
N TRP A 99 -6.65 -0.84 13.04
CA TRP A 99 -6.08 -1.92 12.22
C TRP A 99 -5.79 -1.45 10.79
N LEU A 100 -6.38 -0.33 10.38
CA LEU A 100 -6.18 0.22 9.04
C LEU A 100 -4.81 0.87 8.93
N PRO A 101 -4.20 0.88 7.72
CA PRO A 101 -2.89 1.51 7.58
C PRO A 101 -2.97 3.03 7.83
N ALA A 102 -2.15 3.51 8.74
CA ALA A 102 -2.03 4.93 9.05
C ALA A 102 -0.95 5.59 8.18
N VAL A 103 0.00 4.80 7.70
CA VAL A 103 1.08 5.23 6.80
C VAL A 103 1.15 4.28 5.63
N VAL A 104 1.49 4.79 4.46
CA VAL A 104 1.41 4.02 3.21
C VAL A 104 2.65 4.25 2.37
N GLY A 105 3.29 3.14 1.96
CA GLY A 105 4.44 3.15 1.07
C GLY A 105 4.10 2.50 -0.26
N ILE A 106 4.51 3.16 -1.34
CA ILE A 106 4.40 2.60 -2.68
C ILE A 106 5.64 1.75 -2.92
N LEU A 107 5.46 0.52 -3.38
CA LEU A 107 6.58 -0.36 -3.64
C LEU A 107 7.37 0.13 -4.86
N PRO A 108 8.71 0.09 -4.81
CA PRO A 108 9.55 0.54 -5.94
C PRO A 108 9.56 -0.44 -7.10
N GLU A 109 9.11 -1.68 -6.87
CA GLU A 109 9.01 -2.71 -7.90
C GLU A 109 7.82 -3.62 -7.58
N PRO A 110 7.28 -4.34 -8.57
CA PRO A 110 6.13 -5.22 -8.31
C PRO A 110 6.55 -6.45 -7.52
N LEU A 111 5.55 -7.17 -7.00
CA LEU A 111 5.77 -8.45 -6.34
C LEU A 111 5.99 -9.52 -7.41
N THR A 112 7.12 -10.19 -7.36
CA THR A 112 7.53 -11.14 -8.41
C THR A 112 8.19 -12.38 -7.82
N VAL A 113 8.25 -13.44 -8.65
CA VAL A 113 9.03 -14.63 -8.31
C VAL A 113 10.53 -14.27 -8.26
N GLN A 114 10.97 -13.39 -9.15
CA GLN A 114 12.37 -13.00 -9.24
C GLN A 114 12.90 -12.34 -7.98
N ASN A 115 12.10 -11.50 -7.34
CA ASN A 115 12.54 -10.86 -6.08
C ASN A 115 12.16 -11.66 -4.84
N GLY A 116 11.55 -12.84 -5.03
CA GLY A 116 11.24 -13.76 -3.93
C GLY A 116 9.94 -13.46 -3.19
N THR A 117 9.22 -12.38 -3.56
CA THR A 117 7.99 -11.99 -2.88
C THR A 117 6.76 -12.81 -3.28
N VAL A 118 6.89 -13.55 -4.39
CA VAL A 118 5.83 -14.46 -4.87
C VAL A 118 6.46 -15.84 -5.02
N ASN A 119 5.78 -16.88 -4.54
CA ASN A 119 6.30 -18.24 -4.63
C ASN A 119 5.91 -18.91 -5.95
N SER A 120 6.35 -20.16 -6.14
CA SER A 120 6.10 -20.92 -7.37
C SER A 120 4.61 -21.18 -7.65
N THR A 121 3.76 -21.04 -6.63
CA THR A 121 2.30 -21.19 -6.79
C THR A 121 1.59 -19.85 -6.92
N SER A 122 2.33 -18.80 -7.24
CA SER A 122 1.83 -17.43 -7.46
C SER A 122 1.21 -16.78 -6.23
N LYS A 123 1.64 -17.21 -5.04
CA LYS A 123 1.15 -16.62 -3.79
C LYS A 123 2.18 -15.66 -3.20
N VAL A 124 1.71 -14.55 -2.67
CA VAL A 124 2.56 -13.57 -2.00
C VAL A 124 3.10 -14.17 -0.70
N VAL A 125 4.41 -14.04 -0.50
CA VAL A 125 5.09 -14.55 0.69
C VAL A 125 5.37 -13.36 1.62
N ARG A 126 4.55 -13.21 2.64
CA ARG A 126 4.54 -12.03 3.53
C ARG A 126 5.92 -11.69 4.10
N HIS A 127 6.60 -12.66 4.72
CA HIS A 127 7.89 -12.37 5.33
C HIS A 127 8.95 -11.93 4.32
N LYS A 128 8.83 -12.40 3.07
CA LYS A 128 9.73 -11.98 1.99
C LYS A 128 9.45 -10.55 1.56
N VAL A 129 8.19 -10.15 1.55
CA VAL A 129 7.83 -8.75 1.27
C VAL A 129 8.49 -7.84 2.31
N TYR A 130 8.42 -8.21 3.58
CA TYR A 130 9.03 -7.43 4.65
C TYR A 130 10.56 -7.38 4.53
N GLU A 131 11.20 -8.48 4.14
CA GLU A 131 12.65 -8.52 3.93
C GLU A 131 13.08 -7.66 2.76
N VAL A 132 12.47 -7.85 1.60
CA VAL A 132 12.84 -7.16 0.36
C VAL A 132 12.59 -5.65 0.48
N PHE A 133 11.49 -5.26 1.13
CA PHE A 133 11.07 -3.87 1.23
C PHE A 133 11.24 -3.30 2.63
N ARG A 134 12.25 -3.80 3.36
CA ARG A 134 12.54 -3.31 4.73
C ARG A 134 12.78 -1.81 4.77
N GLU A 135 13.49 -1.26 3.79
CA GLU A 135 13.76 0.17 3.75
C GLU A 135 12.49 1.00 3.62
N GLU A 136 11.52 0.53 2.83
CA GLU A 136 10.23 1.17 2.69
C GLU A 136 9.47 1.16 4.02
N LEU A 137 9.46 0.03 4.71
CA LEU A 137 8.80 -0.09 6.00
C LEU A 137 9.44 0.84 7.04
N ASP A 138 10.76 0.86 7.12
CA ASP A 138 11.47 1.69 8.08
C ASP A 138 11.16 3.18 7.84
N PHE A 139 11.12 3.60 6.59
CA PHE A 139 10.80 4.98 6.23
C PHE A 139 9.39 5.38 6.73
N LEU A 140 8.43 4.45 6.68
CA LEU A 140 7.05 4.73 7.07
C LEU A 140 6.90 5.04 8.56
N TYR A 141 7.87 4.67 9.37
CA TYR A 141 7.85 4.98 10.81
C TYR A 141 8.66 6.23 11.15
N THR A 142 9.03 7.03 10.13
CA THR A 142 9.63 8.34 10.30
C THR A 142 8.55 9.42 10.15
N PRO A 143 8.79 10.65 10.64
CA PRO A 143 7.82 11.73 10.46
C PRO A 143 7.47 12.00 9.00
N GLU A 144 8.45 11.89 8.07
CA GLU A 144 8.22 12.11 6.64
C GLU A 144 7.30 11.05 6.03
N GLY A 145 7.30 9.85 6.58
CA GLY A 145 6.48 8.75 6.09
C GLY A 145 4.98 8.94 6.31
N LYS A 146 4.59 9.91 7.14
CA LYS A 146 3.17 10.12 7.47
C LYS A 146 2.37 10.78 6.35
N ASP A 147 3.02 11.53 5.47
CA ASP A 147 2.36 12.10 4.30
C ASP A 147 2.55 11.14 3.12
N ILE A 148 1.45 10.66 2.56
CA ILE A 148 1.53 9.74 1.41
C ILE A 148 2.22 10.38 0.21
N ARG A 149 2.19 11.71 0.09
CA ARG A 149 2.83 12.45 -1.00
C ARG A 149 4.29 12.77 -0.74
N ASN A 150 4.95 12.02 0.15
CA ASN A 150 6.36 12.22 0.45
C ASN A 150 7.26 11.94 -0.76
N PRO A 151 8.51 12.44 -0.77
CA PRO A 151 9.42 12.26 -1.90
C PRO A 151 9.70 10.80 -2.26
N ARG A 152 9.76 9.92 -1.27
CA ARG A 152 10.02 8.50 -1.53
C ARG A 152 8.87 7.86 -2.29
N ASN A 153 7.63 8.11 -1.88
CA ASN A 153 6.46 7.63 -2.60
C ASN A 153 6.34 8.24 -3.98
N THR A 154 6.67 9.51 -4.12
CA THR A 154 6.66 10.19 -5.43
C THR A 154 7.66 9.51 -6.37
N LYS A 155 8.87 9.24 -5.89
CA LYS A 155 9.90 8.55 -6.67
C LYS A 155 9.43 7.15 -7.06
N ASN A 156 8.87 6.40 -6.12
CA ASN A 156 8.41 5.03 -6.38
C ASN A 156 7.21 5.01 -7.32
N MET A 157 6.33 5.98 -7.22
CA MET A 157 5.21 6.11 -8.15
C MET A 157 5.72 6.41 -9.56
N LYS A 158 6.74 7.24 -9.70
CA LYS A 158 7.36 7.51 -11.00
C LYS A 158 7.98 6.24 -11.59
N SER A 159 8.62 5.42 -10.75
CA SER A 159 9.16 4.14 -11.19
C SER A 159 8.06 3.19 -11.67
N MET A 160 6.90 3.21 -11.00
CA MET A 160 5.77 2.34 -11.35
C MET A 160 5.34 2.52 -12.81
N ILE A 161 5.43 3.74 -13.34
CA ILE A 161 5.07 4.03 -14.74
C ILE A 161 5.93 3.21 -15.71
N THR A 162 7.14 2.84 -15.30
CA THR A 162 8.06 2.07 -16.15
C THR A 162 7.85 0.55 -16.06
N TRP A 163 7.01 0.07 -15.15
CA TRP A 163 6.78 -1.37 -14.98
C TRP A 163 6.14 -1.97 -16.24
N LYS A 164 6.62 -3.17 -16.60
CA LYS A 164 6.11 -3.90 -17.77
C LYS A 164 5.02 -4.90 -17.33
N ILE A 165 3.87 -4.37 -17.00
CA ILE A 165 2.73 -5.18 -16.54
C ILE A 165 1.45 -4.75 -17.25
#